data_5dc74910237e460a7585d396eb10b9a5
#
_entry.id   5dc74910237e460a7585d396eb10b9a5
#
_cell.length_a   1.000
_cell.length_b   1.000
_cell.length_c   1.000
_cell.angle_alpha   90.00
_cell.angle_beta   90.00
_cell.angle_gamma   90.00
#
_symmetry.space_group_name_H-M   'P 1'
#
loop_
_entity.id
_entity.type
_entity.pdbx_description
1 polymer ?
#
loop_
_entity_poly.entity_id
_entity_poly.type
_entity_poly.pdbx_seq_one_letter_code
_entity_poly.pdbx_strand_id
1 'polypeptide(L)'
;MPSIYAANDAACYEMSMGRWSRRLAAPFIRFSDVGDKLQSVLDVGCGTGSLTFALGSVAQNAKVTGFDYSQAFVDHARSRTDDARFSFDQGDAVALPYATATFDAAMSMLVLSFLSEPDKAVGEMVRVTRPGGVVAAAVWDFFGGHTFSRILLDTAAPLDSEAAELRAKHCSPITRPGELATLWKSMGLNEVHQGEITVRMDFDSFADLWEPWLGGQGTVGAYLIGLTGEKRQLIEHHTRLAYLAGGTDGPRSMAATAWVVRGIV
;
A
#
# COMPACT_ATOMS: atom_id res chain seq x y z
N MET A 1 2.03 -0.84 18.06
CA MET A 1 3.25 -0.06 17.74
C MET A 1 3.01 0.68 16.43
N PRO A 2 3.49 1.90 16.28
CA PRO A 2 3.23 2.66 15.06
C PRO A 2 3.83 1.96 13.83
N SER A 3 3.19 2.18 12.68
CA SER A 3 3.70 1.79 11.36
C SER A 3 5.10 2.38 11.13
N ILE A 4 5.96 1.66 10.42
CA ILE A 4 7.26 2.18 9.97
C ILE A 4 7.10 3.17 8.80
N TYR A 5 5.88 3.37 8.30
CA TYR A 5 5.56 4.26 7.18
C TYR A 5 5.33 5.70 7.65
N ALA A 6 6.07 6.65 7.09
CA ALA A 6 5.84 8.09 7.35
C ALA A 6 4.65 8.58 6.51
N ALA A 7 3.53 8.87 7.18
CA ALA A 7 2.25 9.26 6.59
C ALA A 7 1.83 10.66 7.07
N ASN A 8 2.59 11.69 6.64
CA ASN A 8 2.47 13.04 7.19
C ASN A 8 1.87 14.07 6.20
N ASP A 9 1.97 13.81 4.89
CA ASP A 9 1.54 14.73 3.85
C ASP A 9 0.83 13.98 2.71
N ALA A 10 -0.46 14.23 2.56
CA ALA A 10 -1.30 13.58 1.56
C ALA A 10 -0.94 14.02 0.13
N ALA A 11 -0.55 15.28 -0.09
CA ALA A 11 -0.20 15.75 -1.42
C ALA A 11 1.11 15.11 -1.90
N CYS A 12 2.12 15.04 -1.03
CA CYS A 12 3.36 14.33 -1.32
C CYS A 12 3.13 12.83 -1.56
N TYR A 13 2.22 12.20 -0.79
CA TYR A 13 1.83 10.81 -1.02
C TYR A 13 1.20 10.63 -2.41
N GLU A 14 0.27 11.50 -2.81
CA GLU A 14 -0.40 11.44 -4.10
C GLU A 14 0.59 11.55 -5.28
N MET A 15 1.61 12.39 -5.17
CA MET A 15 2.66 12.51 -6.18
C MET A 15 3.55 11.28 -6.24
N SER A 16 3.86 10.66 -5.12
CA SER A 16 4.77 9.52 -5.05
C SER A 16 4.07 8.18 -5.31
N MET A 17 3.20 7.74 -4.38
CA MET A 17 2.60 6.41 -4.40
C MET A 17 1.12 6.41 -4.81
N GLY A 18 0.37 7.48 -4.55
CA GLY A 18 -1.07 7.53 -4.79
C GLY A 18 -1.46 7.25 -6.23
N ARG A 19 -0.69 7.75 -7.22
CA ARG A 19 -0.90 7.47 -8.64
C ARG A 19 -0.78 5.98 -8.99
N TRP A 20 0.05 5.22 -8.29
CA TRP A 20 0.24 3.78 -8.49
C TRP A 20 -0.77 2.95 -7.72
N SER A 21 -1.11 3.36 -6.50
CA SER A 21 -2.18 2.74 -5.71
C SER A 21 -3.50 2.75 -6.47
N ARG A 22 -3.83 3.85 -7.16
CA ARG A 22 -5.03 3.91 -8.02
C ARG A 22 -5.00 2.90 -9.17
N ARG A 23 -3.82 2.62 -9.76
CA ARG A 23 -3.68 1.61 -10.82
C ARG A 23 -3.88 0.19 -10.31
N LEU A 24 -3.51 -0.08 -9.05
CA LEU A 24 -3.67 -1.39 -8.43
C LEU A 24 -5.10 -1.66 -7.97
N ALA A 25 -5.85 -0.62 -7.56
CA ALA A 25 -7.14 -0.77 -6.89
C ALA A 25 -8.16 -1.59 -7.72
N ALA A 26 -8.39 -1.25 -8.98
CA ALA A 26 -9.39 -1.94 -9.81
C ALA A 26 -9.01 -3.42 -10.10
N PRO A 27 -7.76 -3.78 -10.47
CA PRO A 27 -7.33 -5.18 -10.56
C PRO A 27 -7.48 -5.93 -9.23
N PHE A 28 -7.16 -5.31 -8.10
CA PHE A 28 -7.29 -5.94 -6.78
C PHE A 28 -8.75 -6.21 -6.41
N ILE A 29 -9.67 -5.28 -6.67
CA ILE A 29 -11.11 -5.49 -6.46
C ILE A 29 -11.60 -6.68 -7.30
N ARG A 30 -11.21 -6.77 -8.57
CA ARG A 30 -11.57 -7.92 -9.42
C ARG A 30 -11.04 -9.24 -8.88
N PHE A 31 -9.78 -9.28 -8.43
CA PHE A 31 -9.20 -10.47 -7.82
C PHE A 31 -9.95 -10.88 -6.55
N SER A 32 -10.35 -9.91 -5.74
CA SER A 32 -11.05 -10.16 -4.47
C SER A 32 -12.47 -10.71 -4.66
N ASP A 33 -12.99 -10.70 -5.89
CA ASP A 33 -14.32 -11.20 -6.24
C ASP A 33 -15.45 -10.55 -5.43
N VAL A 34 -15.21 -9.31 -5.01
CA VAL A 34 -16.22 -8.47 -4.37
C VAL A 34 -17.06 -7.80 -5.45
N GLY A 35 -18.35 -8.05 -5.44
CA GLY A 35 -19.27 -7.61 -6.48
C GLY A 35 -20.23 -6.51 -6.02
N ASP A 36 -21.22 -6.22 -6.87
CA ASP A 36 -22.26 -5.22 -6.69
C ASP A 36 -23.28 -5.53 -5.58
N LYS A 37 -23.26 -6.75 -5.03
CA LYS A 37 -24.17 -7.18 -3.96
C LYS A 37 -23.76 -6.74 -2.56
N LEU A 38 -22.56 -6.20 -2.40
CA LEU A 38 -22.08 -5.70 -1.12
C LEU A 38 -22.92 -4.51 -0.64
N GLN A 39 -23.23 -4.48 0.66
CA GLN A 39 -23.92 -3.37 1.30
C GLN A 39 -22.98 -2.53 2.16
N SER A 40 -21.92 -3.16 2.71
CA SER A 40 -20.95 -2.50 3.58
C SER A 40 -19.55 -3.06 3.38
N VAL A 41 -18.58 -2.18 3.13
CA VAL A 41 -17.17 -2.56 2.91
C VAL A 41 -16.27 -1.71 3.78
N LEU A 42 -15.27 -2.33 4.40
CA LEU A 42 -14.21 -1.65 5.13
C LEU A 42 -12.91 -1.68 4.33
N ASP A 43 -12.29 -0.53 4.14
CA ASP A 43 -10.94 -0.36 3.58
C ASP A 43 -9.96 -0.01 4.70
N VAL A 44 -9.17 -1.00 5.14
CA VAL A 44 -8.23 -0.88 6.26
C VAL A 44 -6.86 -0.38 5.78
N GLY A 45 -6.46 0.80 6.25
CA GLY A 45 -5.33 1.56 5.76
C GLY A 45 -5.68 2.26 4.46
N CYS A 46 -6.80 2.96 4.43
CA CYS A 46 -7.36 3.57 3.23
C CYS A 46 -6.47 4.66 2.60
N GLY A 47 -5.54 5.22 3.37
CA GLY A 47 -4.70 6.32 2.94
C GLY A 47 -5.55 7.50 2.45
N THR A 48 -5.23 7.98 1.25
CA THR A 48 -5.98 9.06 0.57
C THR A 48 -7.22 8.57 -0.19
N GLY A 49 -7.64 7.31 0.01
CA GLY A 49 -8.88 6.75 -0.51
C GLY A 49 -8.78 6.04 -1.88
N SER A 50 -7.59 5.64 -2.32
CA SER A 50 -7.43 5.00 -3.65
C SER A 50 -8.29 3.74 -3.82
N LEU A 51 -8.30 2.83 -2.83
CA LEU A 51 -9.16 1.64 -2.85
C LEU A 51 -10.60 2.00 -2.48
N THR A 52 -10.81 2.85 -1.48
CA THR A 52 -12.14 3.29 -1.02
C THR A 52 -13.01 3.80 -2.16
N PHE A 53 -12.51 4.75 -2.97
CA PHE A 53 -13.26 5.31 -4.09
C PHE A 53 -13.44 4.32 -5.24
N ALA A 54 -12.47 3.44 -5.48
CA ALA A 54 -12.60 2.38 -6.48
C ALA A 54 -13.69 1.36 -6.08
N LEU A 55 -13.79 1.01 -4.79
CA LEU A 55 -14.86 0.15 -4.25
C LEU A 55 -16.24 0.78 -4.45
N GLY A 56 -16.40 2.07 -4.14
CA GLY A 56 -17.66 2.77 -4.36
C GLY A 56 -18.07 2.89 -5.82
N SER A 57 -17.13 2.78 -6.75
CA SER A 57 -17.40 2.75 -8.19
C SER A 57 -17.91 1.38 -8.67
N VAL A 58 -17.48 0.29 -8.01
CA VAL A 58 -17.90 -1.09 -8.35
C VAL A 58 -19.16 -1.46 -7.59
N ALA A 59 -19.19 -1.25 -6.28
CA ALA A 59 -20.34 -1.54 -5.40
C ALA A 59 -21.18 -0.27 -5.20
N GLN A 60 -21.94 0.13 -6.23
CA GLN A 60 -22.62 1.44 -6.28
C GLN A 60 -23.66 1.67 -5.16
N ASN A 61 -24.17 0.60 -4.54
CA ASN A 61 -25.12 0.67 -3.44
C ASN A 61 -24.49 0.45 -2.06
N ALA A 62 -23.20 0.15 -2.00
CA ALA A 62 -22.51 -0.12 -0.75
C ALA A 62 -22.12 1.16 -0.01
N LYS A 63 -22.17 1.10 1.31
CA LYS A 63 -21.46 2.03 2.17
C LYS A 63 -20.01 1.57 2.26
N VAL A 64 -19.07 2.47 2.00
CA VAL A 64 -17.64 2.18 2.05
C VAL A 64 -17.02 3.01 3.17
N THR A 65 -16.46 2.33 4.15
CA THR A 65 -15.75 2.98 5.26
C THR A 65 -14.25 2.85 5.01
N GLY A 66 -13.56 3.97 4.88
CA GLY A 66 -12.10 4.04 4.92
C GLY A 66 -11.62 4.20 6.35
N PHE A 67 -10.60 3.46 6.73
CA PHE A 67 -10.00 3.51 8.06
C PHE A 67 -8.49 3.63 7.96
N ASP A 68 -7.89 4.65 8.58
CA ASP A 68 -6.43 4.86 8.51
C ASP A 68 -5.87 5.40 9.82
N TYR A 69 -4.60 5.10 10.09
CA TYR A 69 -3.89 5.60 11.25
C TYR A 69 -3.60 7.12 11.14
N SER A 70 -3.35 7.61 9.92
CA SER A 70 -2.98 9.00 9.66
C SER A 70 -4.20 9.90 9.57
N GLN A 71 -4.35 10.81 10.53
CA GLN A 71 -5.39 11.83 10.49
C GLN A 71 -5.29 12.70 9.23
N ALA A 72 -4.07 13.05 8.79
CA ALA A 72 -3.86 13.85 7.58
C ALA A 72 -4.40 13.16 6.31
N PHE A 73 -4.24 11.83 6.21
CA PHE A 73 -4.76 11.06 5.09
C PHE A 73 -6.29 10.94 5.16
N VAL A 74 -6.83 10.69 6.34
CA VAL A 74 -8.27 10.65 6.59
C VAL A 74 -8.94 11.98 6.21
N ASP A 75 -8.39 13.10 6.65
CA ASP A 75 -8.93 14.44 6.33
C ASP A 75 -8.84 14.75 4.83
N HIS A 76 -7.74 14.35 4.19
CA HIS A 76 -7.62 14.46 2.74
C HIS A 76 -8.67 13.62 2.01
N ALA A 77 -8.86 12.36 2.41
CA ALA A 77 -9.86 11.49 1.79
C ALA A 77 -11.28 12.03 1.98
N ARG A 78 -11.62 12.54 3.16
CA ARG A 78 -12.91 13.21 3.43
C ARG A 78 -13.12 14.40 2.51
N SER A 79 -12.09 15.23 2.28
CA SER A 79 -12.22 16.43 1.45
C SER A 79 -12.48 16.15 -0.04
N ARG A 80 -12.34 14.88 -0.47
CA ARG A 80 -12.50 14.48 -1.88
C ARG A 80 -13.92 14.14 -2.28
N THR A 81 -14.87 14.04 -1.33
CA THR A 81 -16.23 13.60 -1.63
C THR A 81 -17.24 14.13 -0.63
N ASP A 82 -18.41 14.48 -1.15
CA ASP A 82 -19.62 14.78 -0.36
C ASP A 82 -20.66 13.64 -0.44
N ASP A 83 -20.31 12.52 -1.08
CA ASP A 83 -21.19 11.36 -1.22
C ASP A 83 -21.33 10.63 0.12
N ALA A 84 -22.53 10.62 0.67
CA ALA A 84 -22.86 10.03 1.98
C ALA A 84 -22.63 8.50 2.07
N ARG A 85 -22.32 7.83 0.96
CA ARG A 85 -21.91 6.41 0.98
C ARG A 85 -20.51 6.22 1.55
N PHE A 86 -19.68 7.24 1.52
CA PHE A 86 -18.31 7.17 2.03
C PHE A 86 -18.22 7.75 3.43
N SER A 87 -17.55 7.01 4.31
CA SER A 87 -17.15 7.49 5.63
C SER A 87 -15.66 7.21 5.84
N PHE A 88 -15.01 8.01 6.67
CA PHE A 88 -13.58 7.84 6.96
C PHE A 88 -13.33 8.01 8.45
N ASP A 89 -12.70 7.01 9.06
CA ASP A 89 -12.40 6.99 10.49
C ASP A 89 -10.89 6.86 10.73
N GLN A 90 -10.41 7.49 11.80
CA GLN A 90 -9.00 7.44 12.19
C GLN A 90 -8.80 6.44 13.32
N GLY A 91 -7.76 5.58 13.21
CA GLY A 91 -7.39 4.67 14.29
C GLY A 91 -6.34 3.63 13.90
N ASP A 92 -6.12 2.65 14.79
CA ASP A 92 -5.12 1.60 14.62
C ASP A 92 -5.78 0.32 14.08
N ALA A 93 -5.22 -0.22 12.98
CA ALA A 93 -5.73 -1.43 12.32
C ALA A 93 -5.72 -2.68 13.22
N VAL A 94 -4.92 -2.69 14.28
CA VAL A 94 -4.87 -3.81 15.25
C VAL A 94 -5.95 -3.72 16.34
N ALA A 95 -6.81 -2.68 16.30
CA ALA A 95 -7.89 -2.45 17.25
C ALA A 95 -9.04 -1.69 16.56
N LEU A 96 -9.74 -2.33 15.63
CA LEU A 96 -10.81 -1.70 14.85
C LEU A 96 -12.03 -1.40 15.74
N PRO A 97 -12.56 -0.15 15.73
CA PRO A 97 -13.64 0.28 16.64
C PRO A 97 -15.03 -0.18 16.18
N TYR A 98 -15.11 -1.28 15.43
CA TYR A 98 -16.36 -1.79 14.89
C TYR A 98 -16.76 -3.09 15.60
N ALA A 99 -18.07 -3.34 15.66
CA ALA A 99 -18.60 -4.59 16.21
C ALA A 99 -18.24 -5.79 15.31
N THR A 100 -18.26 -6.98 15.90
CA THR A 100 -18.10 -8.24 15.17
C THR A 100 -19.17 -8.35 14.08
N ALA A 101 -18.80 -8.90 12.90
CA ALA A 101 -19.71 -9.17 11.79
C ALA A 101 -20.48 -7.93 11.27
N THR A 102 -19.79 -6.79 11.18
CA THR A 102 -20.37 -5.51 10.70
C THR A 102 -20.36 -5.39 9.18
N PHE A 103 -19.28 -5.85 8.53
CA PHE A 103 -19.04 -5.62 7.11
C PHE A 103 -19.23 -6.89 6.26
N ASP A 104 -19.64 -6.70 5.01
CA ASP A 104 -19.66 -7.76 3.99
C ASP A 104 -18.25 -8.15 3.53
N ALA A 105 -17.35 -7.16 3.52
CA ALA A 105 -15.96 -7.37 3.18
C ALA A 105 -15.07 -6.41 3.96
N ALA A 106 -13.88 -6.87 4.35
CA ALA A 106 -12.79 -6.05 4.84
C ALA A 106 -11.57 -6.23 3.92
N MET A 107 -11.07 -5.13 3.38
CA MET A 107 -9.98 -5.13 2.41
C MET A 107 -8.84 -4.24 2.90
N SER A 108 -7.59 -4.59 2.54
CA SER A 108 -6.41 -3.80 2.87
C SER A 108 -5.44 -3.78 1.69
N MET A 109 -5.09 -2.61 1.21
CA MET A 109 -4.22 -2.47 0.04
C MET A 109 -2.95 -1.71 0.39
N LEU A 110 -1.79 -2.41 0.32
CA LEU A 110 -0.45 -1.84 0.51
C LEU A 110 -0.14 -1.36 1.94
N VAL A 111 -0.71 -2.00 2.96
CA VAL A 111 -0.61 -1.62 4.37
C VAL A 111 0.10 -2.66 5.22
N LEU A 112 -0.30 -3.94 5.14
CA LEU A 112 0.10 -4.99 6.08
C LEU A 112 1.62 -5.18 6.20
N SER A 113 2.38 -4.90 5.13
CA SER A 113 3.85 -4.98 5.13
C SER A 113 4.54 -3.93 6.00
N PHE A 114 3.83 -2.88 6.41
CA PHE A 114 4.35 -1.80 7.25
C PHE A 114 3.94 -1.92 8.72
N LEU A 115 3.08 -2.89 9.05
CA LEU A 115 2.64 -3.14 10.41
C LEU A 115 3.63 -4.05 11.14
N SER A 116 3.83 -3.81 12.43
CA SER A 116 4.62 -4.68 13.29
C SER A 116 3.88 -5.97 13.67
N GLU A 117 2.55 -5.94 13.65
CA GLU A 117 1.66 -7.03 14.04
C GLU A 117 0.57 -7.24 12.97
N PRO A 118 0.95 -7.64 11.74
CA PRO A 118 0.00 -7.82 10.65
C PRO A 118 -1.03 -8.91 10.92
N ASP A 119 -0.68 -9.92 11.71
CA ASP A 119 -1.55 -10.99 12.18
C ASP A 119 -2.72 -10.45 13.01
N LYS A 120 -2.47 -9.50 13.92
CA LYS A 120 -3.53 -8.86 14.70
C LYS A 120 -4.46 -8.03 13.82
N ALA A 121 -3.92 -7.28 12.87
CA ALA A 121 -4.73 -6.50 11.95
C ALA A 121 -5.63 -7.42 11.09
N VAL A 122 -5.11 -8.53 10.58
CA VAL A 122 -5.91 -9.51 9.84
C VAL A 122 -6.96 -10.17 10.75
N GLY A 123 -6.61 -10.49 12.01
CA GLY A 123 -7.57 -10.98 13.00
C GLY A 123 -8.73 -10.02 13.23
N GLU A 124 -8.46 -8.71 13.30
CA GLU A 124 -9.50 -7.68 13.40
C GLU A 124 -10.34 -7.60 12.13
N MET A 125 -9.71 -7.65 10.93
CA MET A 125 -10.43 -7.71 9.65
C MET A 125 -11.39 -8.92 9.61
N VAL A 126 -10.95 -10.10 10.06
CA VAL A 126 -11.79 -11.31 10.16
C VAL A 126 -12.92 -11.06 11.15
N ARG A 127 -12.64 -10.54 12.33
CA ARG A 127 -13.65 -10.29 13.38
C ARG A 127 -14.78 -9.37 12.91
N VAL A 128 -14.43 -8.29 12.22
CA VAL A 128 -15.43 -7.30 11.78
C VAL A 128 -16.18 -7.70 10.51
N THR A 129 -15.71 -8.74 9.82
CA THR A 129 -16.37 -9.27 8.62
C THR A 129 -17.38 -10.34 9.03
N ARG A 130 -18.56 -10.33 8.42
CA ARG A 130 -19.62 -11.31 8.70
C ARG A 130 -19.26 -12.70 8.16
N PRO A 131 -19.82 -13.79 8.73
CA PRO A 131 -19.71 -15.13 8.15
C PRO A 131 -20.14 -15.15 6.69
N GLY A 132 -19.33 -15.78 5.83
CA GLY A 132 -19.50 -15.76 4.37
C GLY A 132 -18.99 -14.48 3.69
N GLY A 133 -18.48 -13.51 4.44
CA GLY A 133 -17.89 -12.30 3.93
C GLY A 133 -16.42 -12.48 3.47
N VAL A 134 -15.91 -11.51 2.71
CA VAL A 134 -14.58 -11.56 2.10
C VAL A 134 -13.58 -10.78 2.93
N VAL A 135 -12.42 -11.39 3.20
CA VAL A 135 -11.23 -10.68 3.70
C VAL A 135 -10.15 -10.76 2.63
N ALA A 136 -9.65 -9.60 2.17
CA ALA A 136 -8.65 -9.54 1.10
C ALA A 136 -7.54 -8.53 1.40
N ALA A 137 -6.32 -8.83 0.94
CA ALA A 137 -5.21 -7.89 1.04
C ALA A 137 -4.28 -7.93 -0.18
N ALA A 138 -3.57 -6.81 -0.37
CA ALA A 138 -2.48 -6.67 -1.31
C ALA A 138 -1.25 -6.08 -0.62
N VAL A 139 -0.05 -6.60 -0.92
CA VAL A 139 1.23 -6.04 -0.49
C VAL A 139 2.20 -6.02 -1.66
N TRP A 140 3.07 -5.01 -1.76
CA TRP A 140 4.10 -5.02 -2.79
C TRP A 140 5.09 -6.18 -2.59
N ASP A 141 5.53 -6.78 -3.69
CA ASP A 141 6.68 -7.69 -3.71
C ASP A 141 7.98 -6.87 -3.60
N PHE A 142 8.42 -6.63 -2.38
CA PHE A 142 9.68 -5.91 -2.13
C PHE A 142 10.94 -6.75 -2.36
N PHE A 143 10.82 -8.07 -2.56
CA PHE A 143 11.96 -8.93 -2.87
C PHE A 143 12.40 -8.84 -4.33
N GLY A 144 11.46 -8.73 -5.26
CA GLY A 144 11.78 -8.74 -6.68
C GLY A 144 10.92 -7.83 -7.54
N GLY A 145 9.64 -7.71 -7.20
CA GLY A 145 8.63 -7.12 -8.07
C GLY A 145 8.46 -5.61 -7.98
N HIS A 146 9.00 -4.93 -6.95
CA HIS A 146 8.81 -3.49 -6.79
C HIS A 146 10.03 -2.69 -7.26
N THR A 147 10.26 -2.67 -8.59
CA THR A 147 11.45 -2.07 -9.20
C THR A 147 11.64 -0.60 -8.84
N PHE A 148 10.56 0.13 -8.67
CA PHE A 148 10.55 1.54 -8.30
C PHE A 148 11.36 1.83 -7.02
N SER A 149 11.10 1.18 -5.90
CA SER A 149 11.88 1.41 -4.68
C SER A 149 13.24 0.73 -4.72
N ARG A 150 13.36 -0.38 -5.44
CA ARG A 150 14.61 -1.12 -5.54
C ARG A 150 15.70 -0.36 -6.28
N ILE A 151 15.35 0.41 -7.31
CA ILE A 151 16.35 1.20 -8.05
C ILE A 151 17.11 2.16 -7.13
N LEU A 152 16.44 2.71 -6.12
CA LEU A 152 17.10 3.54 -5.11
C LEU A 152 17.80 2.70 -4.05
N LEU A 153 17.09 1.77 -3.41
CA LEU A 153 17.62 1.03 -2.26
C LEU A 153 18.79 0.12 -2.64
N ASP A 154 18.73 -0.55 -3.79
CA ASP A 154 19.82 -1.39 -4.28
C ASP A 154 21.04 -0.56 -4.68
N THR A 155 20.85 0.69 -5.11
CA THR A 155 21.92 1.63 -5.43
C THR A 155 22.52 2.28 -4.17
N ALA A 156 21.69 2.64 -3.20
CA ALA A 156 22.12 3.31 -1.99
C ALA A 156 22.78 2.37 -0.96
N ALA A 157 22.33 1.11 -0.87
CA ALA A 157 22.81 0.16 0.12
C ALA A 157 24.34 -0.07 0.13
N PRO A 158 25.05 -0.13 -1.00
CA PRO A 158 26.52 -0.19 -1.02
C PRO A 158 27.20 1.10 -0.56
N LEU A 159 26.52 2.22 -0.60
CA LEU A 159 27.03 3.56 -0.29
C LEU A 159 26.71 4.01 1.15
N ASP A 160 25.68 3.42 1.76
CA ASP A 160 25.16 3.82 3.05
C ASP A 160 24.56 2.64 3.83
N SER A 161 25.10 2.38 5.03
CA SER A 161 24.62 1.29 5.90
C SER A 161 23.14 1.47 6.32
N GLU A 162 22.67 2.71 6.50
CA GLU A 162 21.26 2.98 6.81
C GLU A 162 20.33 2.55 5.66
N ALA A 163 20.74 2.79 4.41
CA ALA A 163 20.02 2.29 3.24
C ALA A 163 20.01 0.75 3.18
N ALA A 164 21.11 0.10 3.54
CA ALA A 164 21.18 -1.36 3.62
C ALA A 164 20.21 -1.94 4.67
N GLU A 165 20.14 -1.32 5.85
CA GLU A 165 19.19 -1.69 6.89
C GLU A 165 17.74 -1.44 6.44
N LEU A 166 17.47 -0.30 5.82
CA LEU A 166 16.15 0.03 5.30
C LEU A 166 15.71 -0.97 4.23
N ARG A 167 16.60 -1.34 3.32
CA ARG A 167 16.36 -2.36 2.31
C ARG A 167 15.98 -3.71 2.95
N ALA A 168 16.70 -4.12 3.99
CA ALA A 168 16.40 -5.34 4.72
C ALA A 168 15.03 -5.29 5.42
N LYS A 169 14.67 -4.15 6.02
CA LYS A 169 13.36 -3.94 6.66
C LYS A 169 12.20 -3.92 5.66
N HIS A 170 12.41 -3.36 4.46
CA HIS A 170 11.41 -3.39 3.38
C HIS A 170 11.06 -4.81 2.97
N CYS A 171 12.02 -5.72 2.98
CA CYS A 171 11.83 -7.13 2.68
C CYS A 171 11.16 -7.88 3.86
N SER A 172 10.06 -7.32 4.41
CA SER A 172 9.26 -7.97 5.45
C SER A 172 8.80 -9.36 4.99
N PRO A 173 8.81 -10.39 5.87
CA PRO A 173 8.42 -11.76 5.52
C PRO A 173 7.07 -11.86 4.80
N ILE A 174 6.07 -11.08 5.20
CA ILE A 174 4.73 -11.10 4.59
C ILE A 174 4.71 -10.72 3.10
N THR A 175 5.79 -10.09 2.59
CA THR A 175 5.95 -9.73 1.18
C THR A 175 6.59 -10.84 0.33
N ARG A 176 6.83 -12.02 0.90
CA ARG A 176 7.29 -13.21 0.17
C ARG A 176 6.13 -13.96 -0.47
N PRO A 177 6.39 -14.69 -1.56
CA PRO A 177 5.39 -15.59 -2.14
C PRO A 177 4.86 -16.58 -1.11
N GLY A 178 3.54 -16.73 -1.00
CA GLY A 178 2.89 -17.72 -0.12
C GLY A 178 2.63 -17.24 1.31
N GLU A 179 3.31 -16.23 1.81
CA GLU A 179 3.17 -15.78 3.21
C GLU A 179 1.78 -15.20 3.51
N LEU A 180 1.19 -14.43 2.58
CA LEU A 180 -0.18 -13.96 2.73
C LEU A 180 -1.17 -15.12 2.85
N ALA A 181 -1.08 -16.12 1.97
CA ALA A 181 -1.97 -17.28 2.02
C ALA A 181 -1.76 -18.09 3.31
N THR A 182 -0.53 -18.19 3.80
CA THR A 182 -0.22 -18.84 5.08
C THR A 182 -0.89 -18.11 6.23
N LEU A 183 -0.78 -16.77 6.26
CA LEU A 183 -1.45 -15.94 7.27
C LEU A 183 -2.97 -16.09 7.20
N TRP A 184 -3.59 -16.03 6.00
CA TRP A 184 -5.04 -16.19 5.84
C TRP A 184 -5.54 -17.54 6.37
N LYS A 185 -4.82 -18.63 6.05
CA LYS A 185 -5.14 -19.97 6.56
C LYS A 185 -5.00 -20.06 8.09
N SER A 186 -3.97 -19.45 8.66
CA SER A 186 -3.78 -19.43 10.11
C SER A 186 -4.87 -18.68 10.86
N MET A 187 -5.52 -17.71 10.19
CA MET A 187 -6.69 -16.97 10.73
C MET A 187 -8.02 -17.73 10.55
N GLY A 188 -8.01 -18.95 10.05
CA GLY A 188 -9.22 -19.78 9.88
C GLY A 188 -10.07 -19.43 8.68
N LEU A 189 -9.57 -18.62 7.74
CA LEU A 189 -10.30 -18.27 6.52
C LEU A 189 -10.39 -19.46 5.57
N ASN A 190 -11.56 -19.61 4.96
CA ASN A 190 -11.86 -20.64 3.96
C ASN A 190 -11.60 -20.11 2.55
N GLU A 191 -11.57 -21.01 1.56
CA GLU A 191 -11.41 -20.66 0.14
C GLU A 191 -10.28 -19.65 -0.11
N VAL A 192 -9.14 -19.89 0.52
CA VAL A 192 -8.00 -18.98 0.42
C VAL A 192 -7.39 -19.07 -0.98
N HIS A 193 -7.45 -17.97 -1.71
CA HIS A 193 -6.81 -17.80 -3.01
C HIS A 193 -5.71 -16.75 -2.92
N GLN A 194 -4.54 -17.05 -3.45
CA GLN A 194 -3.44 -16.08 -3.60
C GLN A 194 -3.07 -15.95 -5.07
N GLY A 195 -2.66 -14.77 -5.46
CA GLY A 195 -2.18 -14.45 -6.81
C GLY A 195 -1.21 -13.29 -6.78
N GLU A 196 -0.91 -12.80 -7.97
CA GLU A 196 -0.09 -11.60 -8.16
C GLU A 196 -0.78 -10.65 -9.15
N ILE A 197 -0.54 -9.36 -8.96
CA ILE A 197 -0.98 -8.31 -9.88
C ILE A 197 0.21 -7.42 -10.20
N THR A 198 0.55 -7.32 -11.48
CA THR A 198 1.60 -6.40 -11.94
C THR A 198 0.98 -5.18 -12.59
N VAL A 199 1.40 -4.00 -12.12
CA VAL A 199 1.05 -2.70 -12.72
C VAL A 199 2.29 -2.03 -13.29
N ARG A 200 2.08 -1.14 -14.27
CA ARG A 200 3.13 -0.29 -14.80
C ARG A 200 3.22 0.99 -13.98
N MET A 201 4.44 1.39 -13.68
CA MET A 201 4.79 2.70 -13.13
C MET A 201 5.54 3.47 -14.21
N ASP A 202 4.89 4.47 -14.79
CA ASP A 202 5.46 5.27 -15.88
C ASP A 202 6.00 6.57 -15.31
N PHE A 203 7.23 6.90 -15.65
CA PHE A 203 7.94 8.13 -15.27
C PHE A 203 8.36 8.88 -16.52
N ASP A 204 8.12 10.16 -16.57
CA ASP A 204 8.46 11.00 -17.73
C ASP A 204 9.96 11.33 -17.78
N SER A 205 10.63 11.33 -16.63
CA SER A 205 12.04 11.65 -16.47
C SER A 205 12.58 11.13 -15.14
N PHE A 206 13.90 11.25 -14.92
CA PHE A 206 14.48 11.00 -13.61
C PHE A 206 13.91 11.94 -12.53
N ALA A 207 13.63 13.18 -12.84
CA ALA A 207 13.01 14.11 -11.89
C ALA A 207 11.63 13.63 -11.43
N ASP A 208 10.80 13.10 -12.34
CA ASP A 208 9.48 12.53 -12.00
C ASP A 208 9.56 11.28 -11.11
N LEU A 209 10.69 10.57 -11.14
CA LEU A 209 10.96 9.48 -10.19
C LEU A 209 11.50 9.99 -8.86
N TRP A 210 12.42 10.96 -8.88
CA TRP A 210 13.21 11.38 -7.73
C TRP A 210 12.52 12.40 -6.83
N GLU A 211 11.96 13.47 -7.41
CA GLU A 211 11.41 14.60 -6.66
C GLU A 211 10.28 14.21 -5.69
N PRO A 212 9.35 13.29 -6.04
CA PRO A 212 8.31 12.88 -5.10
C PRO A 212 8.84 12.27 -3.79
N TRP A 213 10.01 11.63 -3.81
CA TRP A 213 10.62 11.09 -2.60
C TRP A 213 11.14 12.19 -1.66
N LEU A 214 11.54 13.35 -2.19
CA LEU A 214 11.99 14.48 -1.39
C LEU A 214 10.87 15.10 -0.54
N GLY A 215 9.63 14.75 -0.80
CA GLY A 215 8.48 15.06 0.07
C GLY A 215 8.47 14.28 1.40
N GLY A 216 9.41 13.37 1.62
CA GLY A 216 9.60 12.68 2.89
C GLY A 216 8.55 11.61 3.23
N GLN A 217 7.66 11.27 2.29
CA GLN A 217 6.63 10.27 2.52
C GLN A 217 7.15 8.84 2.37
N GLY A 218 6.61 7.95 3.20
CA GLY A 218 7.05 6.56 3.26
C GLY A 218 8.46 6.38 3.81
N THR A 219 8.92 5.15 3.81
CA THR A 219 10.23 4.80 4.39
C THR A 219 11.39 5.35 3.55
N VAL A 220 11.27 5.34 2.23
CA VAL A 220 12.31 5.86 1.31
C VAL A 220 12.42 7.37 1.38
N GLY A 221 11.28 8.07 1.37
CA GLY A 221 11.28 9.54 1.49
C GLY A 221 11.84 10.01 2.82
N ALA A 222 11.42 9.38 3.93
CA ALA A 222 11.94 9.67 5.27
C ALA A 222 13.46 9.50 5.35
N TYR A 223 14.00 8.42 4.76
CA TYR A 223 15.44 8.21 4.67
C TYR A 223 16.14 9.35 3.92
N LEU A 224 15.66 9.71 2.73
CA LEU A 224 16.30 10.72 1.89
C LEU A 224 16.35 12.11 2.52
N ILE A 225 15.28 12.54 3.20
CA ILE A 225 15.27 13.85 3.87
C ILE A 225 16.15 13.88 5.12
N GLY A 226 16.42 12.72 5.75
CA GLY A 226 17.33 12.58 6.88
C GLY A 226 18.81 12.68 6.52
N LEU A 227 19.18 12.54 5.24
CA LEU A 227 20.57 12.56 4.79
C LEU A 227 21.17 13.97 4.79
N THR A 228 22.50 14.04 5.01
CA THR A 228 23.27 15.26 4.71
C THR A 228 23.20 15.60 3.22
N GLY A 229 23.41 16.88 2.89
CA GLY A 229 23.36 17.33 1.49
C GLY A 229 24.31 16.55 0.57
N GLU A 230 25.56 16.34 1.02
CA GLU A 230 26.59 15.62 0.23
C GLU A 230 26.19 14.14 0.00
N LYS A 231 25.75 13.45 1.06
CA LYS A 231 25.35 12.06 0.95
C LYS A 231 24.13 11.88 0.04
N ARG A 232 23.14 12.78 0.18
CA ARG A 232 21.96 12.77 -0.70
C ARG A 232 22.31 12.98 -2.16
N GLN A 233 23.22 13.94 -2.47
CA GLN A 233 23.70 14.18 -3.83
C GLN A 233 24.44 12.96 -4.40
N LEU A 234 25.25 12.28 -3.58
CA LEU A 234 25.93 11.05 -4.00
C LEU A 234 24.92 9.96 -4.39
N ILE A 235 23.92 9.73 -3.55
CA ILE A 235 22.87 8.73 -3.79
C ILE A 235 22.02 9.12 -5.00
N GLU A 236 21.64 10.40 -5.13
CA GLU A 236 20.93 10.92 -6.29
C GLU A 236 21.70 10.64 -7.59
N HIS A 237 23.00 10.99 -7.61
CA HIS A 237 23.85 10.77 -8.76
C HIS A 237 23.86 9.30 -9.19
N HIS A 238 24.10 8.38 -8.26
CA HIS A 238 24.17 6.95 -8.59
C HIS A 238 22.79 6.37 -8.97
N THR A 239 21.70 6.82 -8.30
CA THR A 239 20.33 6.43 -8.66
C THR A 239 19.97 6.93 -10.05
N ARG A 240 20.42 8.15 -10.42
CA ARG A 240 20.26 8.69 -11.78
C ARG A 240 20.98 7.85 -12.80
N LEU A 241 22.21 7.43 -12.54
CA LEU A 241 22.96 6.55 -13.45
C LEU A 241 22.22 5.21 -13.65
N ALA A 242 21.68 4.64 -12.58
CA ALA A 242 20.88 3.42 -12.66
C ALA A 242 19.58 3.61 -13.46
N TYR A 243 18.88 4.74 -13.26
CA TYR A 243 17.67 5.09 -14.02
C TYR A 243 17.97 5.27 -15.51
N LEU A 244 19.04 5.98 -15.85
CA LEU A 244 19.43 6.26 -17.24
C LEU A 244 19.92 5.00 -17.96
N ALA A 245 20.54 4.04 -17.26
CA ALA A 245 21.09 2.80 -17.82
C ALA A 245 21.98 3.07 -19.07
N GLY A 246 22.78 4.13 -19.04
CA GLY A 246 23.64 4.56 -20.12
C GLY A 246 22.97 5.35 -21.25
N GLY A 247 21.65 5.57 -21.18
CA GLY A 247 20.91 6.39 -22.16
C GLY A 247 20.75 7.85 -21.73
N THR A 248 20.00 8.61 -22.53
CA THR A 248 19.58 9.99 -22.21
C THR A 248 18.43 9.99 -21.22
N ASP A 249 18.20 11.10 -20.51
CA ASP A 249 17.02 11.30 -19.68
C ASP A 249 15.74 11.32 -20.52
N GLY A 250 14.66 10.77 -19.96
CA GLY A 250 13.39 10.67 -20.64
C GLY A 250 12.51 9.57 -20.07
N PRO A 251 11.39 9.26 -20.72
CA PRO A 251 10.39 8.33 -20.19
C PRO A 251 10.93 6.93 -19.92
N ARG A 252 10.53 6.35 -18.80
CA ARG A 252 10.80 4.98 -18.39
C ARG A 252 9.52 4.35 -17.81
N SER A 253 9.33 3.07 -18.10
CA SER A 253 8.29 2.25 -17.46
C SER A 253 8.94 1.20 -16.59
N MET A 254 8.48 1.08 -15.34
CA MET A 254 8.90 0.05 -14.41
C MET A 254 7.72 -0.83 -14.06
N ALA A 255 7.94 -2.12 -13.85
CA ALA A 255 6.94 -3.01 -13.31
C ALA A 255 6.89 -2.91 -11.78
N ALA A 256 5.69 -2.98 -11.22
CA ALA A 256 5.49 -3.20 -9.80
C ALA A 256 4.48 -4.33 -9.60
N THR A 257 4.91 -5.40 -8.94
CA THR A 257 4.10 -6.57 -8.63
C THR A 257 3.65 -6.51 -7.18
N ALA A 258 2.37 -6.76 -6.96
CA ALA A 258 1.79 -6.98 -5.64
C ALA A 258 1.34 -8.42 -5.48
N TRP A 259 1.67 -9.04 -4.35
CA TRP A 259 1.02 -10.26 -3.89
C TRP A 259 -0.36 -9.91 -3.39
N VAL A 260 -1.35 -10.68 -3.81
CA VAL A 260 -2.75 -10.49 -3.43
C VAL A 260 -3.32 -11.77 -2.86
N VAL A 261 -4.19 -11.65 -1.87
CA VAL A 261 -4.87 -12.77 -1.23
C VAL A 261 -6.31 -12.43 -0.95
N ARG A 262 -7.19 -13.42 -1.03
CA ARG A 262 -8.56 -13.35 -0.52
C ARG A 262 -8.92 -14.64 0.21
N GLY A 263 -9.90 -14.57 1.10
CA GLY A 263 -10.49 -15.71 1.79
C GLY A 263 -11.87 -15.37 2.33
N ILE A 264 -12.62 -16.38 2.71
CA ILE A 264 -14.01 -16.29 3.22
C ILE A 264 -14.01 -16.56 4.72
N VAL A 265 -14.69 -15.72 5.50
CA VAL A 265 -14.89 -15.87 6.95
C VAL A 265 -15.83 -17.03 7.28
#